data_354feb09171a7a5dea6526853cc62582
#
_entry.id   354feb09171a7a5dea6526853cc62582
#
_cell.length_a   1.000
_cell.length_b   1.000
_cell.length_c   1.000
_cell.angle_alpha   90.00
_cell.angle_beta   90.00
_cell.angle_gamma   90.00
#
_symmetry.space_group_name_H-M   'P 1'
#
loop_
_entity.id
_entity.type
_entity.pdbx_description
1 polymer ?
#
loop_
_entity_poly.entity_id
_entity_poly.type
_entity_poly.pdbx_seq_one_letter_code
_entity_poly.pdbx_strand_id
1 'polypeptide(L)'
;LLILLLSRGWWSLGTLLEQHLNKGWAGVLLAGGVLASLTQSAAARITAIQTRPGSPAADVIDRLRQTVGQRPTLLALAASSPALNEQTLTYLGRQQGGQILARRLGSSPDEHTLALDQTEWWVLATRDQGTKRPPAQALSRRVRSDGRFERIARWPWTKKRVVELWRRKPTAARPEPFDHRFIALAADLSRGPDALAPLFSSIGTWHLLDPTFSYQSRVQAQSLARLRANPNDRTALWSLALLAVLQNRPGQAESWFRRLEALEGQGSWASAYRSVVLLADWKTCAAARVSDGPAAIHTADAQRAATVLTALRDLGRSLCFDPRGPIGLAGSLPNAIHVVNSP
;
A
#
# COMPACT_ATOMS: atom_id res chain seq x y z
N LEU A 1 3.50 -20.50 -11.35
CA LEU A 1 3.75 -21.89 -11.78
C LEU A 1 2.75 -22.33 -12.84
N LEU A 2 1.44 -22.14 -12.64
CA LEU A 2 0.39 -22.51 -13.59
C LEU A 2 0.57 -21.84 -14.96
N ILE A 3 0.92 -20.55 -14.99
CA ILE A 3 1.17 -19.79 -16.23
C ILE A 3 2.40 -20.34 -16.97
N LEU A 4 3.45 -20.74 -16.26
CA LEU A 4 4.64 -21.34 -16.86
C LEU A 4 4.38 -22.76 -17.38
N LEU A 5 3.54 -23.54 -16.72
CA LEU A 5 3.13 -24.87 -17.18
C LEU A 5 2.22 -24.76 -18.40
N LEU A 6 1.29 -23.82 -18.41
CA LEU A 6 0.43 -23.55 -19.57
C LEU A 6 1.26 -23.03 -20.75
N SER A 7 2.21 -22.12 -20.56
CA SER A 7 3.07 -21.62 -21.64
C SER A 7 3.95 -22.72 -22.25
N ARG A 8 4.46 -23.65 -21.44
CA ARG A 8 5.20 -24.81 -21.92
C ARG A 8 4.32 -25.80 -22.70
N GLY A 9 3.10 -26.04 -22.24
CA GLY A 9 2.12 -26.86 -22.95
C GLY A 9 1.74 -26.28 -24.31
N TRP A 10 1.52 -24.96 -24.39
CA TRP A 10 1.23 -24.24 -25.64
C TRP A 10 2.44 -24.27 -26.60
N TRP A 11 3.66 -24.13 -26.09
CA TRP A 11 4.86 -24.23 -26.91
C TRP A 11 5.03 -25.63 -27.53
N SER A 12 4.80 -26.69 -26.74
CA SER A 12 4.85 -28.08 -27.22
C SER A 12 3.74 -28.39 -28.24
N LEU A 13 2.55 -27.82 -28.06
CA LEU A 13 1.46 -27.92 -29.04
C LEU A 13 1.79 -27.12 -30.31
N GLY A 14 2.43 -25.98 -30.22
CA GLY A 14 2.90 -25.18 -31.33
C GLY A 14 3.90 -25.96 -32.21
N THR A 15 4.89 -26.57 -31.59
CA THR A 15 5.90 -27.37 -32.31
C THR A 15 5.30 -28.62 -32.96
N LEU A 16 4.34 -29.29 -32.34
CA LEU A 16 3.62 -30.42 -32.92
C LEU A 16 2.76 -30.00 -34.12
N LEU A 17 2.08 -28.86 -34.03
CA LEU A 17 1.28 -28.31 -35.13
C LEU A 17 2.13 -27.84 -36.30
N GLU A 18 3.34 -27.25 -36.02
CA GLU A 18 4.31 -26.87 -37.06
C GLU A 18 4.84 -28.07 -37.86
N GLN A 19 4.92 -29.23 -37.24
CA GLN A 19 5.36 -30.49 -37.92
C GLN A 19 4.32 -31.05 -38.86
N HIS A 20 3.04 -30.78 -38.64
CA HIS A 20 1.93 -31.42 -39.37
C HIS A 20 1.09 -30.48 -40.21
N LEU A 21 1.22 -29.15 -40.02
CA LEU A 21 0.45 -28.12 -40.73
C LEU A 21 1.38 -27.08 -41.36
N ASN A 22 0.97 -26.56 -42.53
CA ASN A 22 1.65 -25.51 -43.23
C ASN A 22 1.82 -24.30 -42.29
N LYS A 23 3.02 -23.73 -42.11
CA LYS A 23 3.42 -22.74 -41.08
C LYS A 23 2.45 -21.57 -40.86
N GLY A 24 1.72 -21.17 -41.90
CA GLY A 24 0.71 -20.09 -41.80
C GLY A 24 -0.55 -20.50 -41.01
N TRP A 25 -1.01 -21.74 -41.09
CA TRP A 25 -2.23 -22.20 -40.43
C TRP A 25 -2.02 -22.52 -38.95
N ALA A 26 -0.83 -22.94 -38.54
CA ALA A 26 -0.52 -23.19 -37.14
C ALA A 26 -0.62 -21.91 -36.30
N GLY A 27 -0.12 -20.77 -36.84
CA GLY A 27 -0.25 -19.47 -36.20
C GLY A 27 -1.70 -18.99 -36.04
N VAL A 28 -2.52 -19.20 -37.08
CA VAL A 28 -3.94 -18.82 -37.07
C VAL A 28 -4.73 -19.67 -36.05
N LEU A 29 -4.48 -20.96 -35.96
CA LEU A 29 -5.13 -21.85 -35.00
C LEU A 29 -4.73 -21.54 -33.55
N LEU A 30 -3.44 -21.24 -33.33
CA LEU A 30 -2.94 -20.82 -32.00
C LEU A 30 -3.55 -19.48 -31.57
N ALA A 31 -3.54 -18.47 -32.47
CA ALA A 31 -4.14 -17.16 -32.20
C ALA A 31 -5.65 -17.28 -31.95
N GLY A 32 -6.35 -18.07 -32.77
CA GLY A 32 -7.76 -18.35 -32.60
C GLY A 32 -8.10 -19.05 -31.29
N GLY A 33 -7.29 -20.04 -30.88
CA GLY A 33 -7.44 -20.75 -29.62
C GLY A 33 -7.21 -19.86 -28.40
N VAL A 34 -6.20 -19.01 -28.45
CA VAL A 34 -5.93 -18.01 -27.40
C VAL A 34 -7.08 -16.99 -27.31
N LEU A 35 -7.54 -16.49 -28.45
CA LEU A 35 -8.64 -15.52 -28.50
C LEU A 35 -9.95 -16.14 -27.99
N ALA A 36 -10.26 -17.38 -28.39
CA ALA A 36 -11.44 -18.10 -27.91
C ALA A 36 -11.36 -18.36 -26.39
N SER A 37 -10.18 -18.73 -25.87
CA SER A 37 -9.94 -18.95 -24.44
C SER A 37 -10.10 -17.65 -23.64
N LEU A 38 -9.60 -16.52 -24.14
CA LEU A 38 -9.75 -15.21 -23.51
C LEU A 38 -11.20 -14.72 -23.54
N THR A 39 -11.91 -14.90 -24.67
CA THR A 39 -13.33 -14.51 -24.79
C THR A 39 -14.23 -15.38 -23.93
N GLN A 40 -14.01 -16.70 -23.86
CA GLN A 40 -14.75 -17.58 -22.95
C GLN A 40 -14.49 -17.25 -21.50
N SER A 41 -13.25 -16.95 -21.12
CA SER A 41 -12.91 -16.55 -19.75
C SER A 41 -13.53 -15.20 -19.37
N ALA A 42 -13.53 -14.25 -20.29
CA ALA A 42 -14.18 -12.95 -20.09
C ALA A 42 -15.71 -13.08 -20.04
N ALA A 43 -16.32 -13.82 -20.97
CA ALA A 43 -17.74 -14.08 -20.99
C ALA A 43 -18.22 -14.86 -19.74
N ALA A 44 -17.49 -15.88 -19.31
CA ALA A 44 -17.80 -16.63 -18.09
C ALA A 44 -17.72 -15.75 -16.84
N ARG A 45 -16.77 -14.82 -16.78
CA ARG A 45 -16.68 -13.85 -15.66
C ARG A 45 -17.81 -12.82 -15.70
N ILE A 46 -18.14 -12.29 -16.87
CA ILE A 46 -19.24 -11.34 -17.04
C ILE A 46 -20.57 -12.02 -16.73
N THR A 47 -20.81 -13.24 -17.24
CA THR A 47 -22.02 -14.01 -16.95
C THR A 47 -22.10 -14.41 -15.47
N ALA A 48 -20.99 -14.76 -14.83
CA ALA A 48 -20.96 -15.07 -13.39
C ALA A 48 -21.26 -13.85 -12.52
N ILE A 49 -20.95 -12.65 -12.98
CA ILE A 49 -21.32 -11.39 -12.31
C ILE A 49 -22.81 -11.08 -12.54
N GLN A 50 -23.31 -11.30 -13.75
CA GLN A 50 -24.68 -10.97 -14.15
C GLN A 50 -25.74 -11.99 -13.74
N THR A 51 -25.40 -13.28 -13.66
CA THR A 51 -26.37 -14.36 -13.43
C THR A 51 -26.45 -14.88 -11.99
N ARG A 52 -25.72 -14.27 -11.04
CA ARG A 52 -25.94 -14.60 -9.64
C ARG A 52 -27.17 -13.89 -9.12
N PRO A 53 -28.34 -14.57 -9.06
CA PRO A 53 -29.57 -13.93 -8.61
C PRO A 53 -29.40 -13.45 -7.17
N GLY A 54 -29.63 -12.17 -6.96
CA GLY A 54 -29.97 -11.65 -5.66
C GLY A 54 -28.85 -11.17 -4.75
N SER A 55 -27.67 -10.78 -5.28
CA SER A 55 -26.76 -9.98 -4.44
C SER A 55 -27.23 -8.53 -4.42
N PRO A 56 -27.54 -7.94 -3.23
CA PRO A 56 -27.93 -6.53 -3.15
C PRO A 56 -26.74 -5.58 -3.26
N ALA A 57 -25.64 -6.01 -3.87
CA ALA A 57 -24.44 -5.19 -4.01
C ALA A 57 -24.69 -3.89 -4.80
N ALA A 58 -25.49 -3.95 -5.85
CA ALA A 58 -25.87 -2.77 -6.64
C ALA A 58 -26.69 -1.80 -5.78
N ASP A 59 -27.71 -2.30 -5.09
CA ASP A 59 -28.58 -1.47 -4.23
C ASP A 59 -27.78 -0.80 -3.10
N VAL A 60 -26.79 -1.51 -2.54
CA VAL A 60 -25.86 -0.96 -1.53
C VAL A 60 -25.08 0.21 -2.10
N ILE A 61 -24.51 0.06 -3.31
CA ILE A 61 -23.72 1.11 -3.95
C ILE A 61 -24.62 2.29 -4.33
N ASP A 62 -25.82 2.05 -4.89
CA ASP A 62 -26.77 3.10 -5.22
C ASP A 62 -27.16 3.92 -4.00
N ARG A 63 -27.48 3.25 -2.88
CA ARG A 63 -27.83 3.91 -1.63
C ARG A 63 -26.66 4.70 -1.06
N LEU A 64 -25.46 4.12 -1.08
CA LEU A 64 -24.26 4.81 -0.61
C LEU A 64 -23.99 6.06 -1.45
N ARG A 65 -24.05 5.94 -2.79
CA ARG A 65 -23.84 7.04 -3.73
C ARG A 65 -24.82 8.19 -3.52
N GLN A 66 -26.11 7.90 -3.30
CA GLN A 66 -27.11 8.92 -2.97
C GLN A 66 -26.72 9.75 -1.75
N THR A 67 -25.97 9.16 -0.82
CA THR A 67 -25.55 9.83 0.43
C THR A 67 -24.23 10.56 0.28
N VAL A 68 -23.24 9.96 -0.43
CA VAL A 68 -21.87 10.51 -0.50
C VAL A 68 -21.59 11.29 -1.77
N GLY A 69 -22.44 11.18 -2.80
CA GLY A 69 -22.24 11.83 -4.10
C GLY A 69 -20.96 11.36 -4.80
N GLN A 70 -20.13 12.31 -5.22
CA GLN A 70 -18.84 12.06 -5.87
C GLN A 70 -17.65 12.03 -4.88
N ARG A 71 -17.92 12.11 -3.57
CA ARG A 71 -16.85 12.09 -2.57
C ARG A 71 -16.17 10.73 -2.55
N PRO A 72 -14.82 10.67 -2.63
CA PRO A 72 -14.07 9.45 -2.41
C PRO A 72 -14.46 8.81 -1.07
N THR A 73 -14.93 7.56 -1.12
CA THR A 73 -15.50 6.92 0.05
C THR A 73 -14.98 5.49 0.18
N LEU A 74 -14.46 5.18 1.37
CA LEU A 74 -14.12 3.81 1.76
C LEU A 74 -15.38 3.12 2.29
N LEU A 75 -15.69 1.96 1.72
CA LEU A 75 -16.74 1.07 2.17
C LEU A 75 -16.11 -0.20 2.78
N ALA A 76 -16.16 -0.33 4.08
CA ALA A 76 -15.62 -1.48 4.76
C ALA A 76 -16.56 -2.67 4.70
N LEU A 77 -15.98 -3.85 4.54
CA LEU A 77 -16.66 -5.14 4.53
C LEU A 77 -16.03 -6.02 5.61
N ALA A 78 -16.78 -6.39 6.64
CA ALA A 78 -16.24 -7.23 7.71
C ALA A 78 -16.00 -8.68 7.26
N ALA A 79 -16.66 -9.11 6.20
CA ALA A 79 -16.52 -10.43 5.62
C ALA A 79 -16.78 -10.40 4.11
N SER A 80 -16.12 -11.28 3.38
CA SER A 80 -16.21 -11.38 1.92
C SER A 80 -16.72 -12.75 1.51
N SER A 81 -17.62 -12.78 0.56
CA SER A 81 -18.16 -13.98 -0.08
C SER A 81 -18.12 -13.81 -1.60
N PRO A 82 -18.24 -14.91 -2.39
CA PRO A 82 -18.30 -14.77 -3.84
C PRO A 82 -19.42 -13.86 -4.36
N ALA A 83 -20.50 -13.70 -3.60
CA ALA A 83 -21.66 -12.91 -4.01
C ALA A 83 -21.69 -11.50 -3.41
N LEU A 84 -20.90 -11.24 -2.37
CA LEU A 84 -20.75 -9.92 -1.74
C LEU A 84 -19.29 -9.78 -1.31
N ASN A 85 -18.49 -9.13 -2.12
CA ASN A 85 -17.06 -8.97 -1.92
C ASN A 85 -16.60 -7.56 -2.30
N GLU A 86 -15.39 -7.25 -1.86
CA GLU A 86 -14.77 -5.94 -2.06
C GLU A 86 -14.53 -5.61 -3.54
N GLN A 87 -14.23 -6.60 -4.38
CA GLN A 87 -14.00 -6.38 -5.81
C GLN A 87 -15.30 -5.99 -6.51
N THR A 88 -16.39 -6.73 -6.27
CA THR A 88 -17.71 -6.44 -6.86
C THR A 88 -18.22 -5.07 -6.43
N LEU A 89 -18.13 -4.73 -5.15
CA LEU A 89 -18.56 -3.43 -4.63
C LEU A 89 -17.71 -2.29 -5.20
N THR A 90 -16.40 -2.46 -5.29
CA THR A 90 -15.51 -1.47 -5.92
C THR A 90 -15.80 -1.30 -7.40
N TYR A 91 -16.02 -2.40 -8.13
CA TYR A 91 -16.36 -2.36 -9.55
C TYR A 91 -17.65 -1.59 -9.79
N LEU A 92 -18.73 -1.92 -9.07
CA LEU A 92 -20.01 -1.23 -9.17
C LEU A 92 -19.88 0.25 -8.78
N GLY A 93 -19.12 0.54 -7.71
CA GLY A 93 -18.88 1.91 -7.29
C GLY A 93 -18.18 2.77 -8.34
N ARG A 94 -17.26 2.18 -9.10
CA ARG A 94 -16.58 2.86 -10.23
C ARG A 94 -17.44 2.96 -11.47
N GLN A 95 -18.14 1.87 -11.82
CA GLN A 95 -19.01 1.82 -13.01
C GLN A 95 -20.10 2.89 -12.97
N GLN A 96 -20.62 3.18 -11.80
CA GLN A 96 -21.66 4.19 -11.61
C GLN A 96 -21.11 5.62 -11.46
N GLY A 97 -19.82 5.84 -11.76
CA GLY A 97 -19.18 7.16 -11.72
C GLY A 97 -18.87 7.65 -10.30
N GLY A 98 -19.03 6.80 -9.26
CA GLY A 98 -18.63 7.10 -7.90
C GLY A 98 -17.19 6.68 -7.61
N GLN A 99 -16.53 7.38 -6.68
CA GLN A 99 -15.21 6.98 -6.16
C GLN A 99 -15.36 6.13 -4.89
N ILE A 100 -16.18 5.07 -4.98
CA ILE A 100 -16.42 4.16 -3.89
C ILE A 100 -15.45 2.99 -4.00
N LEU A 101 -14.66 2.79 -2.97
CA LEU A 101 -13.68 1.72 -2.85
C LEU A 101 -14.06 0.84 -1.68
N ALA A 102 -14.26 -0.44 -1.94
CA ALA A 102 -14.56 -1.40 -0.89
C ALA A 102 -13.28 -2.11 -0.40
N ARG A 103 -13.22 -2.34 0.90
CA ARG A 103 -12.13 -3.07 1.56
C ARG A 103 -12.66 -4.09 2.54
N ARG A 104 -12.11 -5.29 2.48
CA ARG A 104 -12.34 -6.30 3.51
C ARG A 104 -11.43 -6.00 4.70
N LEU A 105 -12.03 -5.83 5.87
CA LEU A 105 -11.36 -5.59 7.14
C LEU A 105 -11.72 -6.67 8.16
N GLY A 106 -10.91 -6.79 9.21
CA GLY A 106 -11.18 -7.70 10.33
C GLY A 106 -10.76 -9.14 10.08
N SER A 107 -9.77 -9.38 9.24
CA SER A 107 -9.15 -10.70 9.08
C SER A 107 -8.40 -11.14 10.34
N SER A 108 -7.87 -10.18 11.11
CA SER A 108 -7.24 -10.36 12.42
C SER A 108 -8.01 -9.59 13.51
N PRO A 109 -8.07 -10.09 14.75
CA PRO A 109 -8.62 -9.36 15.88
C PRO A 109 -7.95 -8.00 16.14
N ASP A 110 -6.65 -7.91 15.89
CA ASP A 110 -5.84 -6.70 16.12
C ASP A 110 -6.27 -5.53 15.21
N GLU A 111 -6.84 -5.83 14.04
CA GLU A 111 -7.37 -4.83 13.12
C GLU A 111 -8.69 -4.21 13.60
N HIS A 112 -9.40 -4.83 14.55
CA HIS A 112 -10.78 -4.46 14.86
C HIS A 112 -10.92 -3.05 15.42
N THR A 113 -10.05 -2.67 16.36
CA THR A 113 -10.13 -1.35 17.00
C THR A 113 -9.86 -0.27 15.95
N LEU A 114 -8.80 -0.41 15.18
CA LEU A 114 -8.47 0.52 14.12
C LEU A 114 -9.59 0.61 13.07
N ALA A 115 -10.11 -0.53 12.63
CA ALA A 115 -11.20 -0.57 11.65
C ALA A 115 -12.44 0.16 12.17
N LEU A 116 -12.83 -0.05 13.43
CA LEU A 116 -13.94 0.64 14.07
C LEU A 116 -13.67 2.15 14.23
N ASP A 117 -12.44 2.53 14.52
CA ASP A 117 -12.11 3.93 14.78
C ASP A 117 -12.00 4.76 13.50
N GLN A 118 -11.53 4.14 12.42
CA GLN A 118 -11.19 4.86 11.18
C GLN A 118 -12.24 4.74 10.07
N THR A 119 -13.18 3.79 10.16
CA THR A 119 -14.13 3.56 9.07
C THR A 119 -15.44 4.34 9.29
N GLU A 120 -15.91 5.00 8.23
CA GLU A 120 -17.20 5.69 8.22
C GLU A 120 -18.34 4.77 7.80
N TRP A 121 -18.11 3.90 6.80
CA TRP A 121 -19.15 3.10 6.17
C TRP A 121 -18.86 1.60 6.23
N TRP A 122 -19.89 0.82 6.56
CA TRP A 122 -19.80 -0.64 6.66
C TRP A 122 -20.91 -1.33 5.88
N VAL A 123 -20.55 -2.39 5.16
CA VAL A 123 -21.49 -3.39 4.66
C VAL A 123 -21.35 -4.65 5.49
N LEU A 124 -22.45 -5.05 6.09
CA LEU A 124 -22.54 -6.24 6.91
C LEU A 124 -23.62 -7.16 6.34
N ALA A 125 -23.39 -8.47 6.40
CA ALA A 125 -24.44 -9.46 6.16
C ALA A 125 -24.80 -10.17 7.47
N THR A 126 -26.03 -10.61 7.63
CA THR A 126 -26.42 -11.42 8.79
C THR A 126 -25.93 -12.86 8.63
N ARG A 127 -25.73 -13.53 9.75
CA ARG A 127 -25.25 -14.92 9.87
C ARG A 127 -23.83 -15.06 9.29
N ASP A 128 -23.56 -16.11 8.54
CA ASP A 128 -22.22 -16.48 8.09
C ASP A 128 -21.71 -15.66 6.92
N GLN A 129 -22.03 -14.51 6.66
CA GLN A 129 -21.53 -13.60 5.59
C GLN A 129 -20.71 -14.27 4.44
N GLY A 130 -20.84 -15.59 4.28
CA GLY A 130 -20.05 -16.38 3.33
C GLY A 130 -18.63 -16.69 3.82
N THR A 131 -18.25 -16.31 5.02
CA THR A 131 -17.01 -16.71 5.66
C THR A 131 -17.29 -17.22 7.08
N LYS A 132 -16.71 -18.36 7.39
CA LYS A 132 -16.73 -18.96 8.73
C LYS A 132 -15.63 -18.39 9.63
N ARG A 133 -14.93 -17.32 9.24
CA ARG A 133 -13.82 -16.77 10.00
C ARG A 133 -14.32 -16.07 11.26
N PRO A 134 -13.99 -16.56 12.46
CA PRO A 134 -14.47 -16.00 13.73
C PRO A 134 -14.13 -14.51 13.91
N PRO A 135 -12.92 -14.01 13.51
CA PRO A 135 -12.62 -12.58 13.67
C PRO A 135 -13.58 -11.68 12.89
N ALA A 136 -13.88 -12.01 11.63
CA ALA A 136 -14.78 -11.21 10.80
C ALA A 136 -16.22 -11.18 11.38
N GLN A 137 -16.69 -12.30 11.94
CA GLN A 137 -17.97 -12.35 12.62
C GLN A 137 -17.95 -11.51 13.90
N ALA A 138 -16.87 -11.54 14.65
CA ALA A 138 -16.70 -10.72 15.85
C ALA A 138 -16.72 -9.23 15.50
N LEU A 139 -16.01 -8.81 14.45
CA LEU A 139 -16.05 -7.43 13.98
C LEU A 139 -17.45 -7.00 13.55
N SER A 140 -18.18 -7.84 12.82
CA SER A 140 -19.57 -7.55 12.44
C SER A 140 -20.49 -7.37 13.64
N ARG A 141 -20.32 -8.17 14.70
CA ARG A 141 -21.08 -7.99 15.97
C ARG A 141 -20.70 -6.68 16.64
N ARG A 142 -19.39 -6.37 16.72
CA ARG A 142 -18.90 -5.11 17.30
C ARG A 142 -19.48 -3.89 16.57
N VAL A 143 -19.49 -3.84 15.25
CA VAL A 143 -20.10 -2.72 14.49
C VAL A 143 -21.58 -2.54 14.86
N ARG A 144 -22.33 -3.65 14.99
CA ARG A 144 -23.77 -3.58 15.34
C ARG A 144 -24.03 -3.14 16.78
N SER A 145 -23.14 -3.47 17.70
CA SER A 145 -23.28 -3.10 19.12
C SER A 145 -22.63 -1.77 19.47
N ASP A 146 -21.80 -1.22 18.58
CA ASP A 146 -21.10 0.04 18.82
C ASP A 146 -22.04 1.23 18.59
N GLY A 147 -22.31 1.96 19.66
CA GLY A 147 -23.21 3.12 19.63
C GLY A 147 -22.80 4.25 18.68
N ARG A 148 -21.57 4.21 18.18
CA ARG A 148 -21.05 5.17 17.18
C ARG A 148 -21.64 4.96 15.78
N PHE A 149 -22.23 3.80 15.49
CA PHE A 149 -22.77 3.48 14.17
C PHE A 149 -24.29 3.42 14.20
N GLU A 150 -24.90 3.69 13.05
CA GLU A 150 -26.33 3.56 12.80
C GLU A 150 -26.57 2.80 11.49
N ARG A 151 -27.67 2.04 11.45
CA ARG A 151 -28.04 1.31 10.24
C ARG A 151 -28.85 2.22 9.32
N ILE A 152 -28.31 2.46 8.11
CA ILE A 152 -28.90 3.34 7.09
C ILE A 152 -29.91 2.61 6.21
N ALA A 153 -29.62 1.33 5.87
CA ALA A 153 -30.46 0.54 4.99
C ALA A 153 -30.29 -0.96 5.25
N ARG A 154 -31.27 -1.74 4.77
CA ARG A 154 -31.32 -3.18 4.92
C ARG A 154 -32.00 -3.78 3.70
N TRP A 155 -31.40 -4.81 3.10
CA TRP A 155 -31.92 -5.52 1.94
C TRP A 155 -32.04 -7.01 2.23
N PRO A 156 -33.14 -7.66 1.83
CA PRO A 156 -33.23 -9.11 1.86
C PRO A 156 -32.18 -9.73 0.92
N TRP A 157 -31.58 -10.82 1.36
CA TRP A 157 -30.69 -11.63 0.58
C TRP A 157 -31.13 -13.09 0.65
N THR A 158 -30.46 -14.03 0.01
CA THR A 158 -30.92 -15.42 -0.07
C THR A 158 -31.25 -16.04 1.31
N LYS A 159 -32.33 -16.85 1.37
CA LYS A 159 -32.69 -17.76 2.48
C LYS A 159 -32.42 -17.22 3.90
N LYS A 160 -33.16 -16.19 4.31
CA LYS A 160 -33.09 -15.59 5.66
C LYS A 160 -31.80 -14.78 5.95
N ARG A 161 -31.00 -14.42 4.94
CA ARG A 161 -29.90 -13.47 5.07
C ARG A 161 -30.38 -12.07 4.71
N VAL A 162 -29.74 -11.07 5.31
CA VAL A 162 -29.90 -9.67 4.95
C VAL A 162 -28.55 -9.02 4.85
N VAL A 163 -28.45 -8.06 3.95
CA VAL A 163 -27.30 -7.14 3.87
C VAL A 163 -27.73 -5.83 4.49
N GLU A 164 -26.84 -5.25 5.24
CA GLU A 164 -27.07 -4.01 5.98
C GLU A 164 -25.96 -3.00 5.62
N LEU A 165 -26.38 -1.75 5.38
CA LEU A 165 -25.47 -0.62 5.26
C LEU A 165 -25.48 0.16 6.57
N TRP A 166 -24.32 0.33 7.15
CA TRP A 166 -24.11 1.06 8.39
C TRP A 166 -23.23 2.27 8.16
N ARG A 167 -23.46 3.34 8.93
CA ARG A 167 -22.70 4.57 8.88
C ARG A 167 -22.31 5.00 10.28
N ARG A 168 -21.14 5.63 10.40
CA ARG A 168 -20.77 6.36 11.62
C ARG A 168 -21.71 7.55 11.79
N LYS A 169 -22.30 7.69 12.97
CA LYS A 169 -23.20 8.81 13.30
C LYS A 169 -22.47 10.14 13.15
N PRO A 170 -23.10 11.20 12.62
CA PRO A 170 -22.49 12.52 12.52
C PRO A 170 -22.05 13.10 13.87
N THR A 171 -22.73 12.70 14.97
CA THR A 171 -22.40 13.11 16.35
C THR A 171 -21.23 12.35 16.95
N ALA A 172 -20.83 11.22 16.36
CA ALA A 172 -19.67 10.47 16.83
C ALA A 172 -18.37 11.20 16.45
N ALA A 173 -17.37 11.16 17.32
CA ALA A 173 -16.06 11.72 17.04
C ALA A 173 -15.52 11.19 15.71
N ARG A 174 -15.09 12.10 14.86
CA ARG A 174 -14.42 11.72 13.61
C ARG A 174 -13.01 11.27 13.93
N PRO A 175 -12.53 10.24 13.25
CA PRO A 175 -11.15 9.84 13.40
C PRO A 175 -10.22 10.96 12.95
N GLU A 176 -9.11 11.13 13.65
CA GLU A 176 -8.07 12.05 13.24
C GLU A 176 -7.52 11.63 11.88
N PRO A 177 -7.41 12.56 10.91
CA PRO A 177 -6.77 12.26 9.63
C PRO A 177 -5.34 11.78 9.83
N PHE A 178 -4.92 10.79 9.07
CA PHE A 178 -3.57 10.22 9.14
C PHE A 178 -2.47 11.27 8.80
N ASP A 179 -2.85 12.34 8.15
CA ASP A 179 -1.96 13.41 7.69
C ASP A 179 -1.08 13.98 8.82
N HIS A 180 -1.68 14.31 9.96
CA HIS A 180 -0.94 14.84 11.12
C HIS A 180 0.00 13.81 11.72
N ARG A 181 -0.47 12.57 11.86
CA ARG A 181 0.34 11.46 12.35
C ARG A 181 1.51 11.16 11.40
N PHE A 182 1.27 11.18 10.09
CA PHE A 182 2.32 11.00 9.09
C PHE A 182 3.41 12.07 9.21
N ILE A 183 3.00 13.34 9.33
CA ILE A 183 3.92 14.48 9.46
C ILE A 183 4.77 14.36 10.73
N ALA A 184 4.16 13.96 11.85
CA ALA A 184 4.88 13.73 13.10
C ALA A 184 5.89 12.60 12.98
N LEU A 185 5.47 11.44 12.45
CA LEU A 185 6.33 10.28 12.23
C LEU A 185 7.48 10.59 11.24
N ALA A 186 7.21 11.37 10.21
CA ALA A 186 8.25 11.79 9.28
C ALA A 186 9.29 12.70 9.96
N ALA A 187 8.87 13.61 10.83
CA ALA A 187 9.77 14.47 11.60
C ALA A 187 10.64 13.65 12.58
N ASP A 188 10.11 12.58 13.13
CA ASP A 188 10.82 11.69 14.05
C ASP A 188 12.03 10.99 13.41
N LEU A 189 12.06 10.85 12.07
CA LEU A 189 13.21 10.32 11.34
C LEU A 189 14.49 11.14 11.55
N SER A 190 14.36 12.42 11.94
CA SER A 190 15.50 13.25 12.30
C SER A 190 16.28 12.74 13.52
N ARG A 191 15.62 11.93 14.36
CA ARG A 191 16.22 11.31 15.56
C ARG A 191 16.91 10.00 15.27
N GLY A 192 16.65 9.40 14.12
CA GLY A 192 17.30 8.17 13.69
C GLY A 192 16.37 7.07 13.23
N PRO A 193 16.91 5.88 12.98
CA PRO A 193 16.21 4.75 12.40
C PRO A 193 15.18 4.11 13.34
N ASP A 194 15.23 4.34 14.65
CA ASP A 194 14.24 3.83 15.62
C ASP A 194 12.82 4.30 15.26
N ALA A 195 12.71 5.43 14.56
CA ALA A 195 11.44 5.93 14.03
C ALA A 195 10.91 5.17 12.82
N LEU A 196 11.73 4.33 12.14
CA LEU A 196 11.31 3.62 10.92
C LEU A 196 10.26 2.54 11.20
N ALA A 197 10.44 1.73 12.25
CA ALA A 197 9.52 0.65 12.56
C ALA A 197 8.10 1.17 12.88
N PRO A 198 7.89 2.14 13.80
CA PRO A 198 6.58 2.72 14.04
C PRO A 198 6.02 3.46 12.82
N LEU A 199 6.87 4.08 12.00
CA LEU A 199 6.48 4.73 10.75
C LEU A 199 5.91 3.72 9.76
N PHE A 200 6.67 2.67 9.41
CA PHE A 200 6.25 1.66 8.45
C PHE A 200 5.02 0.87 8.93
N SER A 201 4.97 0.54 10.22
CA SER A 201 3.78 -0.07 10.82
C SER A 201 2.54 0.82 10.66
N SER A 202 2.67 2.11 10.95
CA SER A 202 1.56 3.07 10.81
C SER A 202 1.14 3.27 9.37
N ILE A 203 2.09 3.39 8.43
CA ILE A 203 1.82 3.49 7.00
C ILE A 203 1.15 2.22 6.48
N GLY A 204 1.69 1.04 6.79
CA GLY A 204 1.14 -0.24 6.38
C GLY A 204 -0.30 -0.42 6.86
N THR A 205 -0.55 -0.09 8.12
CA THR A 205 -1.88 -0.12 8.71
C THR A 205 -2.85 0.85 7.99
N TRP A 206 -2.38 2.07 7.68
CA TRP A 206 -3.19 3.05 6.99
C TRP A 206 -3.48 2.67 5.53
N HIS A 207 -2.55 2.03 4.84
CA HIS A 207 -2.76 1.55 3.49
C HIS A 207 -3.85 0.48 3.37
N LEU A 208 -4.15 -0.23 4.45
CA LEU A 208 -5.33 -1.12 4.49
C LEU A 208 -6.64 -0.33 4.42
N LEU A 209 -6.68 0.87 5.01
CA LEU A 209 -7.86 1.71 5.12
C LEU A 209 -8.01 2.69 3.96
N ASP A 210 -6.91 3.24 3.45
CA ASP A 210 -6.88 4.18 2.33
C ASP A 210 -6.10 3.61 1.13
N PRO A 211 -6.74 2.77 0.30
CA PRO A 211 -6.08 2.16 -0.85
C PRO A 211 -5.77 3.16 -1.99
N THR A 212 -6.23 4.39 -1.88
CA THR A 212 -5.94 5.47 -2.83
C THR A 212 -4.76 6.32 -2.41
N PHE A 213 -4.26 6.09 -1.19
CA PHE A 213 -3.19 6.90 -0.61
C PHE A 213 -3.51 8.41 -0.63
N SER A 214 -4.78 8.76 -0.45
CA SER A 214 -5.27 10.13 -0.57
C SER A 214 -4.59 11.10 0.42
N TYR A 215 -4.10 10.57 1.56
CA TYR A 215 -3.32 11.33 2.52
C TYR A 215 -2.04 11.93 1.92
N GLN A 216 -1.42 11.25 0.94
CA GLN A 216 -0.14 11.71 0.35
C GLN A 216 -0.29 13.08 -0.31
N SER A 217 -1.35 13.28 -1.10
CA SER A 217 -1.61 14.57 -1.74
C SER A 217 -1.94 15.68 -0.73
N ARG A 218 -2.65 15.35 0.35
CA ARG A 218 -2.96 16.33 1.41
C ARG A 218 -1.71 16.70 2.20
N VAL A 219 -0.90 15.72 2.61
CA VAL A 219 0.39 15.96 3.28
C VAL A 219 1.33 16.78 2.38
N GLN A 220 1.40 16.46 1.09
CA GLN A 220 2.19 17.23 0.14
C GLN A 220 1.74 18.69 0.06
N ALA A 221 0.44 18.92 -0.10
CA ALA A 221 -0.11 20.28 -0.18
C ALA A 221 0.15 21.07 1.12
N GLN A 222 -0.06 20.46 2.28
CA GLN A 222 0.19 21.06 3.59
C GLN A 222 1.67 21.38 3.81
N SER A 223 2.56 20.44 3.48
CA SER A 223 4.00 20.66 3.65
C SER A 223 4.54 21.73 2.71
N LEU A 224 4.06 21.78 1.46
CA LEU A 224 4.42 22.86 0.53
C LEU A 224 3.88 24.23 1.01
N ALA A 225 2.69 24.28 1.59
CA ALA A 225 2.18 25.52 2.18
C ALA A 225 3.05 26.01 3.35
N ARG A 226 3.49 25.09 4.22
CA ARG A 226 4.42 25.39 5.31
C ARG A 226 5.77 25.91 4.79
N LEU A 227 6.31 25.31 3.72
CA LEU A 227 7.57 25.78 3.12
C LEU A 227 7.45 27.15 2.45
N ARG A 228 6.26 27.54 1.95
CA ARG A 228 6.04 28.91 1.46
C ARG A 228 6.08 29.93 2.59
N ALA A 229 5.57 29.58 3.76
CA ALA A 229 5.60 30.43 4.95
C ALA A 229 6.98 30.45 5.61
N ASN A 230 7.64 29.30 5.69
CA ASN A 230 8.99 29.14 6.24
C ASN A 230 9.80 28.15 5.37
N PRO A 231 10.68 28.65 4.49
CA PRO A 231 11.50 27.78 3.61
C PRO A 231 12.39 26.76 4.35
N ASN A 232 12.67 26.98 5.63
CA ASN A 232 13.51 26.16 6.48
C ASN A 232 12.68 25.27 7.46
N ASP A 233 11.39 25.10 7.21
CA ASP A 233 10.55 24.23 8.03
C ASP A 233 11.00 22.76 7.91
N ARG A 234 11.77 22.29 8.89
CA ARG A 234 12.34 20.93 8.93
C ARG A 234 11.26 19.86 8.84
N THR A 235 10.16 20.02 9.57
CA THR A 235 9.04 19.07 9.58
C THR A 235 8.43 18.92 8.20
N ALA A 236 8.24 20.02 7.47
CA ALA A 236 7.73 19.97 6.11
C ALA A 236 8.73 19.32 5.14
N LEU A 237 10.03 19.59 5.30
CA LEU A 237 11.08 18.98 4.49
C LEU A 237 11.16 17.47 4.70
N TRP A 238 11.12 16.99 5.97
CA TRP A 238 11.08 15.56 6.29
C TRP A 238 9.86 14.86 5.69
N SER A 239 8.69 15.50 5.80
CA SER A 239 7.44 14.97 5.23
C SER A 239 7.52 14.82 3.71
N LEU A 240 8.08 15.80 3.00
CA LEU A 240 8.23 15.76 1.54
C LEU A 240 9.30 14.77 1.10
N ALA A 241 10.40 14.66 1.84
CA ALA A 241 11.44 13.67 1.58
C ALA A 241 10.88 12.25 1.68
N LEU A 242 10.16 11.95 2.77
CA LEU A 242 9.53 10.65 2.97
C LEU A 242 8.46 10.36 1.90
N LEU A 243 7.60 11.33 1.57
CA LEU A 243 6.62 11.16 0.50
C LEU A 243 7.27 10.81 -0.83
N ALA A 244 8.36 11.49 -1.18
CA ALA A 244 9.09 11.22 -2.41
C ALA A 244 9.69 9.80 -2.42
N VAL A 245 10.18 9.30 -1.29
CA VAL A 245 10.63 7.90 -1.13
C VAL A 245 9.46 6.94 -1.34
N LEU A 246 8.33 7.14 -0.68
CA LEU A 246 7.14 6.29 -0.80
C LEU A 246 6.54 6.29 -2.21
N GLN A 247 6.70 7.38 -2.94
CA GLN A 247 6.27 7.52 -4.33
C GLN A 247 7.29 7.00 -5.35
N ASN A 248 8.39 6.40 -4.88
CA ASN A 248 9.51 5.95 -5.72
C ASN A 248 10.08 7.07 -6.62
N ARG A 249 10.31 8.25 -6.03
CA ARG A 249 10.87 9.42 -6.70
C ARG A 249 12.22 9.81 -6.06
N PRO A 250 13.26 9.00 -6.24
CA PRO A 250 14.53 9.18 -5.52
C PRO A 250 15.19 10.53 -5.78
N GLY A 251 15.13 11.05 -7.01
CA GLY A 251 15.69 12.37 -7.33
C GLY A 251 14.99 13.52 -6.57
N GLN A 252 13.68 13.44 -6.34
CA GLN A 252 12.97 14.42 -5.51
C GLN A 252 13.32 14.22 -4.02
N ALA A 253 13.36 12.98 -3.55
CA ALA A 253 13.75 12.69 -2.18
C ALA A 253 15.16 13.24 -1.88
N GLU A 254 16.13 13.02 -2.77
CA GLU A 254 17.48 13.57 -2.67
C GLU A 254 17.48 15.09 -2.50
N SER A 255 16.69 15.79 -3.31
CA SER A 255 16.64 17.25 -3.25
C SER A 255 16.14 17.78 -1.88
N TRP A 256 15.16 17.09 -1.26
CA TRP A 256 14.65 17.43 0.05
C TRP A 256 15.64 17.06 1.16
N PHE A 257 16.26 15.88 1.11
CA PHE A 257 17.29 15.49 2.07
C PHE A 257 18.52 16.40 2.00
N ARG A 258 18.94 16.87 0.82
CA ARG A 258 20.02 17.83 0.68
C ARG A 258 19.71 19.17 1.36
N ARG A 259 18.45 19.64 1.28
CA ARG A 259 18.03 20.83 2.02
C ARG A 259 18.04 20.60 3.53
N LEU A 260 17.59 19.43 3.99
CA LEU A 260 17.67 19.05 5.40
C LEU A 260 19.12 18.98 5.89
N GLU A 261 20.01 18.35 5.12
CA GLU A 261 21.44 18.28 5.43
C GLU A 261 22.07 19.67 5.56
N ALA A 262 21.68 20.63 4.70
CA ALA A 262 22.14 22.00 4.80
C ALA A 262 21.68 22.69 6.11
N LEU A 263 20.56 22.28 6.68
CA LEU A 263 20.01 22.82 7.93
C LEU A 263 20.47 22.09 9.19
N GLU A 264 20.75 20.78 9.07
CA GLU A 264 21.06 19.90 10.21
C GLU A 264 22.56 19.59 10.31
N GLY A 265 23.29 19.86 9.25
CA GLY A 265 24.74 19.63 9.15
C GLY A 265 25.09 18.28 8.54
N GLN A 266 26.36 18.19 8.14
CA GLN A 266 26.97 16.93 7.72
C GLN A 266 27.04 15.97 8.92
N GLY A 267 26.77 14.68 8.68
CA GLY A 267 26.69 13.69 9.76
C GLY A 267 25.32 13.63 10.45
N SER A 268 24.31 14.32 9.94
CA SER A 268 22.90 14.16 10.36
C SER A 268 22.27 12.90 9.74
N TRP A 269 21.12 12.48 10.29
CA TRP A 269 20.34 11.40 9.70
C TRP A 269 19.79 11.77 8.31
N ALA A 270 19.57 13.06 8.03
CA ALA A 270 19.22 13.53 6.69
C ALA A 270 20.32 13.20 5.68
N SER A 271 21.60 13.40 6.04
CA SER A 271 22.76 13.03 5.24
C SER A 271 22.81 11.51 4.98
N ALA A 272 22.59 10.72 6.04
CA ALA A 272 22.56 9.27 5.94
C ALA A 272 21.47 8.75 4.99
N TYR A 273 20.23 9.21 5.15
CA TYR A 273 19.13 8.84 4.26
C TYR A 273 19.33 9.35 2.83
N ARG A 274 19.96 10.53 2.66
CA ARG A 274 20.35 11.04 1.35
C ARG A 274 21.30 10.08 0.63
N SER A 275 22.29 9.52 1.31
CA SER A 275 23.22 8.56 0.70
C SER A 275 22.50 7.30 0.20
N VAL A 276 21.52 6.77 0.97
CA VAL A 276 20.70 5.63 0.57
C VAL A 276 19.87 5.94 -0.68
N VAL A 277 19.24 7.13 -0.71
CA VAL A 277 18.41 7.57 -1.85
C VAL A 277 19.27 7.75 -3.11
N LEU A 278 20.48 8.28 -2.97
CA LEU A 278 21.42 8.40 -4.09
C LEU A 278 21.84 7.03 -4.64
N LEU A 279 22.05 6.03 -3.79
CA LEU A 279 22.31 4.65 -4.24
C LEU A 279 21.09 4.07 -4.96
N ALA A 280 19.89 4.29 -4.45
CA ALA A 280 18.65 3.86 -5.08
C ALA A 280 18.44 4.53 -6.47
N ASP A 281 18.99 5.73 -6.68
CA ASP A 281 18.96 6.48 -7.94
C ASP A 281 20.19 6.18 -8.83
N TRP A 282 20.96 5.15 -8.52
CA TRP A 282 22.20 4.76 -9.22
C TRP A 282 23.27 5.86 -9.27
N LYS A 283 23.22 6.87 -8.43
CA LYS A 283 24.21 7.93 -8.31
C LYS A 283 25.30 7.54 -7.31
N THR A 284 25.95 6.43 -7.56
CA THR A 284 26.88 5.77 -6.63
C THR A 284 28.03 6.67 -6.20
N CYS A 285 28.62 7.41 -7.15
CA CYS A 285 29.71 8.35 -6.86
C CYS A 285 29.26 9.54 -5.99
N ALA A 286 28.03 10.00 -6.15
CA ALA A 286 27.47 11.04 -5.31
C ALA A 286 27.19 10.50 -3.90
N ALA A 287 26.64 9.30 -3.80
CA ALA A 287 26.42 8.63 -2.52
C ALA A 287 27.72 8.43 -1.72
N ALA A 288 28.78 8.02 -2.39
CA ALA A 288 30.10 7.84 -1.78
C ALA A 288 30.74 9.12 -1.23
N ARG A 289 30.32 10.29 -1.70
CA ARG A 289 30.79 11.62 -1.25
C ARG A 289 29.98 12.19 -0.10
N VAL A 290 28.80 11.67 0.16
CA VAL A 290 28.01 12.09 1.31
C VAL A 290 28.72 11.61 2.57
N SER A 291 28.80 12.49 3.56
CA SER A 291 29.65 12.34 4.73
C SER A 291 29.45 11.06 5.58
N ASP A 292 30.42 10.76 6.39
CA ASP A 292 30.66 9.51 7.12
C ASP A 292 29.65 9.17 8.22
N GLY A 293 28.37 9.09 7.89
CA GLY A 293 27.34 8.59 8.82
C GLY A 293 26.98 9.57 9.94
N PRO A 294 25.90 9.30 10.66
CA PRO A 294 25.44 10.19 11.71
C PRO A 294 26.39 10.17 12.90
N ALA A 295 26.79 11.36 13.35
CA ALA A 295 27.65 11.54 14.53
C ALA A 295 26.94 11.13 15.83
N ALA A 296 25.60 11.14 15.86
CA ALA A 296 24.81 10.81 17.03
C ALA A 296 24.24 9.40 16.93
N ILE A 297 24.94 8.44 17.52
CA ILE A 297 24.52 7.03 17.63
C ILE A 297 24.27 6.76 19.12
N HIS A 298 23.00 6.85 19.53
CA HIS A 298 22.64 6.70 20.95
C HIS A 298 21.88 5.42 21.26
N THR A 299 21.43 4.67 20.21
CA THR A 299 20.62 3.48 20.39
C THR A 299 21.23 2.28 19.65
N ALA A 300 20.83 1.08 20.06
CA ALA A 300 21.27 -0.16 19.40
C ALA A 300 20.84 -0.18 17.92
N ASP A 301 19.64 0.33 17.61
CA ASP A 301 19.14 0.38 16.25
C ASP A 301 19.90 1.41 15.40
N ALA A 302 20.28 2.55 15.98
CA ALA A 302 21.15 3.52 15.33
C ALA A 302 22.53 2.92 15.03
N GLN A 303 23.09 2.12 15.94
CA GLN A 303 24.35 1.41 15.73
C GLN A 303 24.24 0.38 14.60
N ARG A 304 23.18 -0.42 14.59
CA ARG A 304 22.89 -1.38 13.50
C ARG A 304 22.77 -0.67 12.16
N ALA A 305 22.00 0.40 12.09
CA ALA A 305 21.85 1.19 10.88
C ALA A 305 23.17 1.81 10.41
N ALA A 306 23.99 2.34 11.31
CA ALA A 306 25.30 2.89 10.96
C ALA A 306 26.24 1.83 10.35
N THR A 307 26.17 0.59 10.85
CA THR A 307 26.93 -0.54 10.30
C THR A 307 26.48 -0.84 8.85
N VAL A 308 25.17 -0.90 8.62
CA VAL A 308 24.62 -1.11 7.27
C VAL A 308 24.95 0.06 6.32
N LEU A 309 24.81 1.29 6.80
CA LEU A 309 25.14 2.50 6.01
C LEU A 309 26.63 2.55 5.63
N THR A 310 27.51 2.09 6.51
CA THR A 310 28.95 1.98 6.21
C THR A 310 29.18 1.02 5.04
N ALA A 311 28.58 -0.17 5.06
CA ALA A 311 28.68 -1.13 3.96
C ALA A 311 28.10 -0.60 2.65
N LEU A 312 26.94 0.10 2.71
CA LEU A 312 26.32 0.73 1.55
C LEU A 312 27.23 1.82 0.96
N ARG A 313 27.88 2.61 1.79
CA ARG A 313 28.86 3.62 1.34
C ARG A 313 30.06 2.98 0.65
N ASP A 314 30.63 1.94 1.24
CA ASP A 314 31.79 1.23 0.68
C ASP A 314 31.41 0.53 -0.65
N LEU A 315 30.19 0.03 -0.76
CA LEU A 315 29.61 -0.44 -2.01
C LEU A 315 29.53 0.70 -3.03
N GLY A 316 29.02 1.86 -2.65
CA GLY A 316 28.97 3.05 -3.51
C GLY A 316 30.35 3.47 -3.99
N ARG A 317 31.37 3.45 -3.13
CA ARG A 317 32.77 3.72 -3.48
C ARG A 317 33.31 2.69 -4.46
N SER A 318 33.03 1.40 -4.23
CA SER A 318 33.45 0.32 -5.12
C SER A 318 32.85 0.50 -6.53
N LEU A 319 31.57 0.79 -6.60
CA LEU A 319 30.86 1.05 -7.87
C LEU A 319 31.30 2.36 -8.55
N CYS A 320 31.94 3.26 -7.81
CA CYS A 320 32.53 4.50 -8.31
C CYS A 320 34.01 4.38 -8.68
N PHE A 321 34.58 3.17 -8.66
CA PHE A 321 36.01 2.91 -8.90
C PHE A 321 36.95 3.61 -7.90
N ASP A 322 36.51 3.94 -6.68
CA ASP A 322 37.37 4.40 -5.61
C ASP A 322 38.12 3.17 -5.03
N PRO A 323 39.47 3.14 -5.06
CA PRO A 323 40.23 1.98 -4.61
C PRO A 323 40.02 1.63 -3.13
N ARG A 324 39.54 2.57 -2.31
CA ARG A 324 39.20 2.34 -0.92
C ARG A 324 37.88 1.57 -0.76
N GLY A 325 37.03 1.56 -1.80
CA GLY A 325 35.72 0.92 -1.77
C GLY A 325 35.80 -0.60 -1.58
N PRO A 326 36.50 -1.35 -2.43
CA PRO A 326 36.60 -2.80 -2.29
C PRO A 326 37.23 -3.24 -0.97
N ILE A 327 38.25 -2.50 -0.47
CA ILE A 327 38.92 -2.79 0.79
C ILE A 327 37.95 -2.55 1.97
N GLY A 328 37.25 -1.41 1.96
CA GLY A 328 36.26 -1.08 2.97
C GLY A 328 35.09 -2.08 2.97
N LEU A 329 34.60 -2.43 1.78
CA LEU A 329 33.48 -3.37 1.63
C LEU A 329 33.82 -4.77 2.15
N ALA A 330 35.03 -5.24 1.94
CA ALA A 330 35.47 -6.53 2.46
C ALA A 330 35.40 -6.62 4.02
N GLY A 331 35.61 -5.47 4.70
CA GLY A 331 35.49 -5.40 6.16
C GLY A 331 34.06 -5.08 6.64
N SER A 332 33.33 -4.22 5.95
CA SER A 332 32.03 -3.72 6.40
C SER A 332 30.87 -4.64 6.04
N LEU A 333 30.91 -5.34 4.89
CA LEU A 333 29.82 -6.18 4.41
C LEU A 333 29.49 -7.37 5.33
N PRO A 334 30.46 -8.15 5.82
CA PRO A 334 30.18 -9.25 6.75
C PRO A 334 29.45 -8.77 8.02
N ASN A 335 29.87 -7.63 8.56
CA ASN A 335 29.26 -7.03 9.74
C ASN A 335 27.83 -6.57 9.46
N ALA A 336 27.59 -5.97 8.30
CA ALA A 336 26.25 -5.56 7.91
C ALA A 336 25.32 -6.77 7.72
N ILE A 337 25.79 -7.83 7.06
CA ILE A 337 25.02 -9.08 6.89
C ILE A 337 24.69 -9.70 8.26
N HIS A 338 25.66 -9.74 9.18
CA HIS A 338 25.44 -10.24 10.52
C HIS A 338 24.35 -9.45 11.25
N VAL A 339 24.43 -8.12 11.21
CA VAL A 339 23.46 -7.23 11.85
C VAL A 339 22.05 -7.40 11.29
N VAL A 340 21.91 -7.52 9.97
CA VAL A 340 20.58 -7.70 9.32
C VAL A 340 19.95 -9.05 9.66
N ASN A 341 20.74 -10.09 9.85
CA ASN A 341 20.27 -11.45 10.15
C ASN A 341 20.16 -11.72 11.67
N SER A 342 20.61 -10.81 12.51
CA SER A 342 20.47 -10.94 13.97
C SER A 342 19.07 -10.44 14.40
N PRO A 343 18.34 -11.20 15.23
CA PRO A 343 17.01 -10.86 15.71
C PRO A 343 16.99 -9.60 16.59
#